data_2e07d2906897dc2af758499ff13e15d6
#
_entry.id   2e07d2906897dc2af758499ff13e15d6
#
_cell.length_a   1.000
_cell.length_b   1.000
_cell.length_c   1.000
_cell.angle_alpha   90.00
_cell.angle_beta   90.00
_cell.angle_gamma   90.00
#
_symmetry.space_group_name_H-M   'P 1'
#
loop_
_entity.id
_entity.type
_entity.pdbx_description
1 polymer ?
#
loop_
_entity_poly.entity_id
_entity_poly.type
_entity_poly.pdbx_seq_one_letter_code
_entity_poly.pdbx_strand_id
1 'polypeptide(L)'
;LGIKRKLVIFISAVAACVGPFVQFVYQPMLTAGGTTRFIGVLLGSIVLSAGFMAGCSLFEAITERYSRKFGFEYGQSRAWGSFGYAVVALCAGFLFNINPMLNFWVGSICGLGMLCVYAFWVPAEQKEELKKEADPNAAPTNPSFKEMVSVLKMPTLWVLIVFMLFTNTFYTVFDQQMFPNYYASLFPTTEIGNATYGTLNSFQVFLESAMMGVVPIIMKKIGVRNSLLLGATVMFARIGLCGVFHDPVSVSIVKLFHSIEVPLFCLPAFRYFTLHFDTKLSATLYMVGFQIASQVGQVIFSTPMGALHDAMGDRPTFF
;
A
#
# COMPACT_ATOMS: atom_id res chain seq x y z
N LEU A 1 -10.74 18.11 9.40
CA LEU A 1 -10.41 16.77 8.88
C LEU A 1 -9.41 15.97 9.74
N GLY A 2 -8.89 16.52 10.83
CA GLY A 2 -8.01 15.85 11.82
C GLY A 2 -6.61 15.46 11.33
N ILE A 3 -6.27 15.65 10.06
CA ILE A 3 -4.92 15.49 9.57
C ILE A 3 -4.30 16.87 9.42
N LYS A 4 -3.27 17.14 10.24
CA LYS A 4 -2.61 18.44 10.23
C LYS A 4 -1.91 18.65 8.89
N ARG A 5 -2.23 19.75 8.18
CA ARG A 5 -1.55 20.17 6.94
C ARG A 5 -0.02 20.15 7.07
N LYS A 6 0.51 20.53 8.25
CA LYS A 6 1.94 20.47 8.55
C LYS A 6 2.54 19.07 8.37
N LEU A 7 1.79 18.01 8.73
CA LEU A 7 2.24 16.62 8.55
C LEU A 7 2.31 16.26 7.06
N VAL A 8 1.31 16.65 6.28
CA VAL A 8 1.29 16.42 4.81
C VAL A 8 2.46 17.12 4.13
N ILE A 9 2.70 18.38 4.48
CA ILE A 9 3.83 19.17 3.99
C ILE A 9 5.16 18.51 4.38
N PHE A 10 5.30 18.08 5.64
CA PHE A 10 6.51 17.40 6.12
C PHE A 10 6.79 16.11 5.34
N ILE A 11 5.80 15.24 5.18
CA ILE A 11 5.97 13.97 4.45
C ILE A 11 6.28 14.24 2.96
N SER A 12 5.61 15.22 2.34
CA SER A 12 5.92 15.63 0.96
C SER A 12 7.34 16.19 0.82
N ALA A 13 7.83 16.90 1.83
CA ALA A 13 9.21 17.38 1.86
C ALA A 13 10.21 16.23 1.99
N VAL A 14 9.92 15.24 2.84
CA VAL A 14 10.75 14.02 2.96
C VAL A 14 10.77 13.29 1.60
N ALA A 15 9.64 13.10 0.94
CA ALA A 15 9.57 12.47 -0.38
C ALA A 15 10.39 13.27 -1.43
N ALA A 16 10.34 14.60 -1.41
CA ALA A 16 11.13 15.45 -2.30
C ALA A 16 12.65 15.31 -2.07
N CYS A 17 13.07 14.95 -0.86
CA CYS A 17 14.48 14.76 -0.52
C CYS A 17 15.00 13.33 -0.79
N VAL A 18 14.17 12.38 -1.17
CA VAL A 18 14.58 10.96 -1.33
C VAL A 18 15.64 10.77 -2.41
N GLY A 19 15.51 11.37 -3.58
CA GLY A 19 16.50 11.24 -4.66
C GLY A 19 17.89 11.71 -4.25
N PRO A 20 18.05 12.97 -3.80
CA PRO A 20 19.31 13.46 -3.25
C PRO A 20 19.85 12.60 -2.10
N PHE A 21 18.99 12.19 -1.18
CA PHE A 21 19.38 11.32 -0.06
C PHE A 21 19.94 9.98 -0.55
N VAL A 22 19.26 9.31 -1.47
CA VAL A 22 19.69 8.01 -1.99
C VAL A 22 21.01 8.15 -2.73
N GLN A 23 21.18 9.17 -3.56
CA GLN A 23 22.38 9.35 -4.36
C GLN A 23 23.59 9.76 -3.53
N PHE A 24 23.45 10.70 -2.59
CA PHE A 24 24.58 11.32 -1.91
C PHE A 24 24.86 10.74 -0.51
N VAL A 25 23.90 10.04 0.10
CA VAL A 25 24.04 9.49 1.45
C VAL A 25 23.91 7.97 1.44
N TYR A 26 22.78 7.43 0.95
CA TYR A 26 22.46 6.02 1.07
C TYR A 26 23.39 5.13 0.23
N GLN A 27 23.57 5.45 -1.05
CA GLN A 27 24.42 4.66 -1.95
C GLN A 27 25.88 4.62 -1.51
N PRO A 28 26.54 5.75 -1.12
CA PRO A 28 27.90 5.71 -0.58
C PRO A 28 28.01 4.86 0.69
N MET A 29 27.02 4.90 1.58
CA MET A 29 27.03 4.08 2.80
C MET A 29 26.90 2.59 2.48
N LEU A 30 26.11 2.20 1.48
CA LEU A 30 25.99 0.81 1.04
C LEU A 30 27.30 0.25 0.50
N THR A 31 28.07 1.07 -0.21
CA THR A 31 29.36 0.68 -0.82
C THR A 31 30.50 0.64 0.18
N ALA A 32 30.41 1.39 1.28
CA ALA A 32 31.47 1.47 2.29
C ALA A 32 31.69 0.17 3.08
N GLY A 33 30.70 -0.73 3.13
CA GLY A 33 30.79 -2.00 3.86
C GLY A 33 30.71 -1.89 5.39
N GLY A 34 30.79 -3.02 6.08
CA GLY A 34 30.83 -3.10 7.55
C GLY A 34 29.66 -2.42 8.26
N THR A 35 29.95 -1.80 9.40
CA THR A 35 28.95 -1.09 10.25
C THR A 35 28.31 0.07 9.52
N THR A 36 29.04 0.77 8.64
CA THR A 36 28.53 1.90 7.84
C THR A 36 27.41 1.43 6.90
N ARG A 37 27.59 0.29 6.26
CA ARG A 37 26.55 -0.34 5.43
C ARG A 37 25.29 -0.64 6.23
N PHE A 38 25.44 -1.23 7.42
CA PHE A 38 24.31 -1.55 8.30
C PHE A 38 23.54 -0.29 8.72
N ILE A 39 24.24 0.75 9.15
CA ILE A 39 23.61 2.05 9.47
C ILE A 39 22.94 2.65 8.23
N GLY A 40 23.58 2.57 7.07
CA GLY A 40 23.00 3.01 5.79
C GLY A 40 21.68 2.33 5.48
N VAL A 41 21.62 1.00 5.61
CA VAL A 41 20.38 0.23 5.40
C VAL A 41 19.27 0.69 6.36
N LEU A 42 19.58 0.88 7.65
CA LEU A 42 18.60 1.36 8.63
C LEU A 42 18.08 2.78 8.28
N LEU A 43 18.98 3.71 8.03
CA LEU A 43 18.60 5.09 7.67
C LEU A 43 17.82 5.12 6.35
N GLY A 44 18.27 4.37 5.34
CA GLY A 44 17.57 4.26 4.05
C GLY A 44 16.17 3.72 4.21
N SER A 45 16.00 2.65 4.98
CA SER A 45 14.69 2.06 5.26
C SER A 45 13.74 3.05 5.95
N ILE A 46 14.24 3.82 6.93
CA ILE A 46 13.44 4.83 7.63
C ILE A 46 13.01 5.95 6.67
N VAL A 47 13.94 6.52 5.91
CA VAL A 47 13.67 7.66 5.02
C VAL A 47 12.74 7.25 3.87
N LEU A 48 13.01 6.10 3.22
CA LEU A 48 12.19 5.60 2.12
C LEU A 48 10.78 5.23 2.60
N SER A 49 10.67 4.57 3.76
CA SER A 49 9.36 4.25 4.34
C SER A 49 8.59 5.50 4.75
N ALA A 50 9.24 6.49 5.34
CA ALA A 50 8.60 7.76 5.72
C ALA A 50 8.16 8.56 4.48
N GLY A 51 8.97 8.63 3.43
CA GLY A 51 8.64 9.38 2.22
C GLY A 51 7.56 8.73 1.37
N PHE A 52 7.62 7.43 1.16
CA PHE A 52 6.73 6.73 0.24
C PHE A 52 5.61 5.96 0.93
N MET A 53 5.92 5.06 1.86
CA MET A 53 4.88 4.21 2.48
C MET A 53 3.97 5.01 3.41
N ALA A 54 4.54 5.83 4.30
CA ALA A 54 3.74 6.69 5.16
C ALA A 54 2.98 7.76 4.36
N GLY A 55 3.59 8.27 3.28
CA GLY A 55 2.94 9.16 2.33
C GLY A 55 1.71 8.53 1.70
N CYS A 56 1.84 7.33 1.14
CA CYS A 56 0.73 6.59 0.53
C CYS A 56 -0.43 6.41 1.52
N SER A 57 -0.15 5.90 2.72
CA SER A 57 -1.16 5.70 3.77
C SER A 57 -1.83 7.01 4.22
N LEU A 58 -1.07 8.10 4.30
CA LEU A 58 -1.61 9.41 4.64
C LEU A 58 -2.58 9.92 3.57
N PHE A 59 -2.21 9.81 2.28
CA PHE A 59 -3.07 10.24 1.19
C PHE A 59 -4.32 9.38 1.05
N GLU A 60 -4.23 8.08 1.28
CA GLU A 60 -5.40 7.20 1.37
C GLU A 60 -6.37 7.66 2.47
N ALA A 61 -5.85 7.94 3.67
CA ALA A 61 -6.65 8.43 4.79
C ALA A 61 -7.29 9.80 4.53
N ILE A 62 -6.59 10.70 3.83
CA ILE A 62 -7.13 12.00 3.41
C ILE A 62 -8.25 11.81 2.40
N THR A 63 -8.02 11.02 1.36
CA THR A 63 -8.98 10.76 0.28
C THR A 63 -10.25 10.11 0.83
N GLU A 64 -10.13 9.18 1.75
CA GLU A 64 -11.25 8.54 2.41
C GLU A 64 -12.10 9.56 3.20
N ARG A 65 -11.47 10.48 3.95
CA ARG A 65 -12.19 11.55 4.67
C ARG A 65 -12.89 12.52 3.74
N TYR A 66 -12.24 12.89 2.62
CA TYR A 66 -12.86 13.73 1.61
C TYR A 66 -14.04 13.03 0.92
N SER A 67 -13.95 11.72 0.65
CA SER A 67 -15.04 10.97 0.05
C SER A 67 -16.32 11.04 0.90
N ARG A 68 -16.18 10.94 2.21
CA ARG A 68 -17.31 11.10 3.14
C ARG A 68 -17.84 12.52 3.23
N LYS A 69 -16.93 13.50 3.24
CA LYS A 69 -17.32 14.91 3.34
C LYS A 69 -18.06 15.39 2.10
N PHE A 70 -17.61 14.99 0.92
CA PHE A 70 -18.14 15.45 -0.38
C PHE A 70 -19.10 14.45 -1.03
N GLY A 71 -19.34 13.30 -0.41
CA GLY A 71 -20.33 12.32 -0.87
C GLY A 71 -19.95 11.55 -2.13
N PHE A 72 -18.66 11.45 -2.49
CA PHE A 72 -18.22 10.61 -3.60
C PHE A 72 -17.74 9.23 -3.14
N GLU A 73 -17.76 8.25 -4.03
CA GLU A 73 -17.30 6.89 -3.71
C GLU A 73 -15.76 6.85 -3.64
N TYR A 74 -15.20 6.43 -2.50
CA TYR A 74 -13.75 6.31 -2.30
C TYR A 74 -13.07 5.47 -3.38
N GLY A 75 -13.73 4.37 -3.84
CA GLY A 75 -13.20 3.50 -4.87
C GLY A 75 -12.90 4.20 -6.19
N GLN A 76 -13.72 5.18 -6.59
CA GLN A 76 -13.48 5.97 -7.79
C GLN A 76 -12.18 6.80 -7.69
N SER A 77 -11.97 7.44 -6.56
CA SER A 77 -10.73 8.19 -6.32
C SER A 77 -9.52 7.27 -6.21
N ARG A 78 -9.66 6.11 -5.56
CA ARG A 78 -8.59 5.12 -5.41
C ARG A 78 -8.20 4.49 -6.76
N ALA A 79 -9.16 4.34 -7.70
CA ALA A 79 -8.91 3.87 -9.06
C ALA A 79 -7.88 4.75 -9.81
N TRP A 80 -7.95 6.07 -9.66
CA TRP A 80 -6.96 6.99 -10.24
C TRP A 80 -5.56 6.76 -9.65
N GLY A 81 -5.46 6.40 -8.37
CA GLY A 81 -4.20 6.03 -7.74
C GLY A 81 -3.61 4.76 -8.35
N SER A 82 -4.40 3.71 -8.55
CA SER A 82 -3.97 2.47 -9.21
C SER A 82 -3.60 2.70 -10.67
N PHE A 83 -4.37 3.50 -11.40
CA PHE A 83 -4.03 3.89 -12.78
C PHE A 83 -2.69 4.63 -12.85
N GLY A 84 -2.49 5.63 -11.98
CA GLY A 84 -1.22 6.36 -11.88
C GLY A 84 -0.05 5.44 -11.56
N TYR A 85 -0.25 4.49 -10.63
CA TYR A 85 0.76 3.47 -10.32
C TYR A 85 1.11 2.61 -11.56
N ALA A 86 0.13 2.16 -12.34
CA ALA A 86 0.36 1.37 -13.53
C ALA A 86 1.21 2.12 -14.56
N VAL A 87 0.89 3.40 -14.82
CA VAL A 87 1.66 4.26 -15.74
C VAL A 87 3.09 4.46 -15.23
N VAL A 88 3.25 4.80 -13.94
CA VAL A 88 4.57 5.03 -13.35
C VAL A 88 5.39 3.74 -13.32
N ALA A 89 4.80 2.57 -13.05
CA ALA A 89 5.50 1.29 -13.05
C ALA A 89 6.06 0.94 -14.44
N LEU A 90 5.32 1.22 -15.51
CA LEU A 90 5.84 1.07 -16.88
C LEU A 90 7.03 1.99 -17.12
N CYS A 91 6.90 3.27 -16.81
CA CYS A 91 7.99 4.23 -16.98
C CYS A 91 9.22 3.85 -16.14
N ALA A 92 8.99 3.40 -14.88
CA ALA A 92 10.05 3.01 -13.96
C ALA A 92 10.88 1.84 -14.50
N GLY A 93 10.26 0.86 -15.18
CA GLY A 93 10.97 -0.25 -15.82
C GLY A 93 11.96 0.22 -16.89
N PHE A 94 11.54 1.16 -17.74
CA PHE A 94 12.43 1.76 -18.75
C PHE A 94 13.55 2.59 -18.12
N LEU A 95 13.23 3.42 -17.14
CA LEU A 95 14.20 4.25 -16.42
C LEU A 95 15.21 3.40 -15.65
N PHE A 96 14.78 2.29 -15.09
CA PHE A 96 15.66 1.36 -14.38
C PHE A 96 16.74 0.76 -15.27
N ASN A 97 16.40 0.44 -16.53
CA ASN A 97 17.34 -0.08 -17.51
C ASN A 97 18.38 0.97 -17.93
N ILE A 98 18.04 2.27 -17.89
CA ILE A 98 18.98 3.36 -18.19
C ILE A 98 19.86 3.63 -16.98
N ASN A 99 19.25 3.92 -15.83
CA ASN A 99 19.92 4.13 -14.55
C ASN A 99 18.90 4.00 -13.41
N PRO A 100 19.08 3.04 -12.47
CA PRO A 100 18.18 2.85 -11.32
C PRO A 100 17.96 4.11 -10.48
N MET A 101 18.94 5.02 -10.41
CA MET A 101 18.84 6.28 -9.65
C MET A 101 17.77 7.21 -10.20
N LEU A 102 17.45 7.15 -11.49
CA LEU A 102 16.43 8.00 -12.11
C LEU A 102 15.05 7.81 -11.45
N ASN A 103 14.72 6.60 -11.02
CA ASN A 103 13.44 6.32 -10.34
C ASN A 103 13.32 7.11 -9.03
N PHE A 104 14.38 7.22 -8.26
CA PHE A 104 14.39 8.01 -7.01
C PHE A 104 14.30 9.52 -7.29
N TRP A 105 14.95 10.00 -8.35
CA TRP A 105 14.86 11.40 -8.78
C TRP A 105 13.45 11.75 -9.28
N VAL A 106 12.82 10.89 -10.08
CA VAL A 106 11.42 11.06 -10.51
C VAL A 106 10.48 11.09 -9.29
N GLY A 107 10.68 10.17 -8.34
CA GLY A 107 9.93 10.18 -7.08
C GLY A 107 10.10 11.49 -6.30
N SER A 108 11.31 12.06 -6.27
CA SER A 108 11.58 13.35 -5.64
C SER A 108 10.91 14.51 -6.35
N ILE A 109 10.90 14.52 -7.68
CA ILE A 109 10.20 15.55 -8.48
C ILE A 109 8.69 15.50 -8.20
N CYS A 110 8.11 14.29 -8.15
CA CYS A 110 6.71 14.12 -7.75
C CYS A 110 6.46 14.62 -6.32
N GLY A 111 7.35 14.28 -5.38
CA GLY A 111 7.29 14.76 -3.98
C GLY A 111 7.37 16.29 -3.89
N LEU A 112 8.23 16.92 -4.68
CA LEU A 112 8.34 18.38 -4.79
C LEU A 112 7.06 19.00 -5.37
N GLY A 113 6.49 18.40 -6.42
CA GLY A 113 5.20 18.83 -6.98
C GLY A 113 4.09 18.79 -5.95
N MET A 114 3.99 17.71 -5.17
CA MET A 114 3.03 17.59 -4.08
C MET A 114 3.29 18.63 -2.97
N LEU A 115 4.56 18.83 -2.59
CA LEU A 115 4.95 19.86 -1.62
C LEU A 115 4.50 21.25 -2.08
N CYS A 116 4.72 21.61 -3.34
CA CYS A 116 4.27 22.87 -3.92
C CYS A 116 2.76 23.00 -3.87
N VAL A 117 2.01 21.97 -4.28
CA VAL A 117 0.55 21.99 -4.23
C VAL A 117 0.05 22.23 -2.80
N TYR A 118 0.54 21.47 -1.82
CA TYR A 118 0.08 21.61 -0.42
C TYR A 118 0.63 22.85 0.29
N ALA A 119 1.77 23.39 -0.15
CA ALA A 119 2.32 24.63 0.42
C ALA A 119 1.61 25.87 -0.09
N PHE A 120 1.32 25.93 -1.39
CA PHE A 120 0.82 27.16 -2.04
C PHE A 120 -0.67 27.16 -2.32
N TRP A 121 -1.26 25.97 -2.58
CA TRP A 121 -2.68 25.88 -2.88
C TRP A 121 -3.49 25.44 -1.67
N VAL A 122 -4.36 26.33 -1.21
CA VAL A 122 -5.32 26.04 -0.13
C VAL A 122 -6.72 26.25 -0.70
N PRO A 123 -7.52 25.18 -0.88
CA PRO A 123 -8.92 25.31 -1.25
C PRO A 123 -9.69 26.25 -0.30
N ALA A 124 -10.65 26.99 -0.82
CA ALA A 124 -11.41 27.97 -0.02
C ALA A 124 -12.07 27.33 1.21
N GLU A 125 -12.62 26.12 1.04
CA GLU A 125 -13.24 25.34 2.13
C GLU A 125 -12.24 24.93 3.22
N GLN A 126 -11.00 24.63 2.84
CA GLN A 126 -9.94 24.30 3.81
C GLN A 126 -9.47 25.56 4.56
N LYS A 127 -9.57 26.76 3.95
CA LYS A 127 -9.30 28.02 4.65
C LYS A 127 -10.30 28.29 5.78
N GLU A 128 -11.56 27.95 5.57
CA GLU A 128 -12.59 28.08 6.61
C GLU A 128 -12.38 27.06 7.75
N GLU A 129 -11.98 25.84 7.43
CA GLU A 129 -11.65 24.83 8.45
C GLU A 129 -10.41 25.22 9.26
N LEU A 130 -9.36 25.73 8.62
CA LEU A 130 -8.17 26.22 9.31
C LEU A 130 -8.50 27.41 10.23
N LYS A 131 -9.47 28.25 9.87
CA LYS A 131 -9.97 29.32 10.75
C LYS A 131 -10.72 28.75 11.95
N LYS A 132 -11.53 27.69 11.76
CA LYS A 132 -12.25 27.01 12.85
C LYS A 132 -11.32 26.24 13.78
N GLU A 133 -10.26 25.63 13.26
CA GLU A 133 -9.22 24.96 14.08
C GLU A 133 -8.36 25.96 14.86
N ALA A 134 -8.25 27.19 14.41
CA ALA A 134 -7.52 28.26 15.10
C ALA A 134 -8.36 28.93 16.22
N ASP A 135 -9.65 28.63 16.29
CA ASP A 135 -10.53 29.15 17.37
C ASP A 135 -10.26 28.37 18.67
N PRO A 136 -9.78 29.03 19.74
CA PRO A 136 -9.51 28.39 21.02
C PRO A 136 -10.74 27.74 21.69
N ASN A 137 -11.95 28.13 21.26
CA ASN A 137 -13.20 27.64 21.82
C ASN A 137 -13.86 26.55 20.95
N ALA A 138 -13.25 26.17 19.83
CA ALA A 138 -13.77 25.08 19.00
C ALA A 138 -13.61 23.73 19.71
N ALA A 139 -14.67 22.92 19.68
CA ALA A 139 -14.62 21.55 20.22
C ALA A 139 -13.51 20.76 19.46
N PRO A 140 -12.70 19.93 20.17
CA PRO A 140 -11.62 19.19 19.55
C PRO A 140 -12.17 18.27 18.47
N THR A 141 -11.78 18.51 17.22
CA THR A 141 -12.19 17.73 16.03
C THR A 141 -11.46 16.40 15.92
N ASN A 142 -10.36 16.25 16.66
CA ASN A 142 -9.52 15.05 16.66
C ASN A 142 -9.87 14.15 17.84
N PRO A 143 -9.90 12.81 17.64
CA PRO A 143 -10.07 11.89 18.74
C PRO A 143 -8.94 12.06 19.76
N SER A 144 -9.27 12.04 21.04
CA SER A 144 -8.31 12.04 22.13
C SER A 144 -7.49 10.74 22.11
N PHE A 145 -6.24 10.79 22.56
CA PHE A 145 -5.41 9.58 22.73
C PHE A 145 -6.13 8.50 23.56
N LYS A 146 -6.90 8.89 24.57
CA LYS A 146 -7.70 7.98 25.40
C LYS A 146 -8.81 7.30 24.58
N GLU A 147 -9.46 8.02 23.68
CA GLU A 147 -10.48 7.46 22.76
C GLU A 147 -9.82 6.50 21.75
N MET A 148 -8.66 6.84 21.22
CA MET A 148 -7.89 5.96 20.33
C MET A 148 -7.49 4.65 21.02
N VAL A 149 -7.04 4.72 22.27
CA VAL A 149 -6.67 3.53 23.05
C VAL A 149 -7.91 2.72 23.45
N SER A 150 -9.06 3.38 23.71
CA SER A 150 -10.31 2.69 24.06
C SER A 150 -10.79 1.74 22.96
N VAL A 151 -10.50 2.07 21.71
CA VAL A 151 -10.87 1.25 20.56
C VAL A 151 -10.12 -0.09 20.52
N LEU A 152 -8.89 -0.14 21.03
CA LEU A 152 -8.12 -1.39 21.18
C LEU A 152 -8.78 -2.39 22.15
N LYS A 153 -9.75 -1.94 22.95
CA LYS A 153 -10.54 -2.83 23.84
C LYS A 153 -11.71 -3.51 23.12
N MET A 154 -12.02 -3.12 21.88
CA MET A 154 -13.16 -3.67 21.14
C MET A 154 -12.82 -5.03 20.50
N PRO A 155 -13.52 -6.13 20.84
CA PRO A 155 -13.26 -7.46 20.28
C PRO A 155 -13.38 -7.50 18.76
N THR A 156 -14.32 -6.74 18.20
CA THR A 156 -14.57 -6.65 16.75
C THR A 156 -13.35 -6.16 15.98
N LEU A 157 -12.56 -5.23 16.57
CA LEU A 157 -11.32 -4.77 15.95
C LEU A 157 -10.28 -5.89 15.88
N TRP A 158 -10.13 -6.66 16.96
CA TRP A 158 -9.15 -7.75 17.01
C TRP A 158 -9.48 -8.89 16.04
N VAL A 159 -10.77 -9.22 15.87
CA VAL A 159 -11.19 -10.19 14.84
C VAL A 159 -10.76 -9.73 13.46
N LEU A 160 -10.93 -8.46 13.15
CA LEU A 160 -10.50 -7.93 11.85
C LEU A 160 -8.97 -7.87 11.72
N ILE A 161 -8.25 -7.46 12.79
CA ILE A 161 -6.76 -7.48 12.80
C ILE A 161 -6.25 -8.89 12.54
N VAL A 162 -6.77 -9.88 13.23
CA VAL A 162 -6.39 -11.30 13.03
C VAL A 162 -6.71 -11.75 11.62
N PHE A 163 -7.90 -11.42 11.10
CA PHE A 163 -8.26 -11.73 9.72
C PHE A 163 -7.26 -11.11 8.72
N MET A 164 -6.89 -9.83 8.91
CA MET A 164 -5.93 -9.15 8.04
C MET A 164 -4.51 -9.71 8.18
N LEU A 165 -4.10 -10.08 9.39
CA LEU A 165 -2.81 -10.75 9.62
C LEU A 165 -2.70 -12.06 8.82
N PHE A 166 -3.72 -12.89 8.87
CA PHE A 166 -3.71 -14.20 8.21
C PHE A 166 -4.14 -14.19 6.74
N THR A 167 -4.56 -13.06 6.20
CA THR A 167 -4.88 -12.90 4.78
C THR A 167 -3.93 -11.92 4.10
N ASN A 168 -4.10 -10.64 4.36
CA ASN A 168 -3.36 -9.57 3.68
C ASN A 168 -1.83 -9.66 3.87
N THR A 169 -1.35 -10.13 5.04
CA THR A 169 0.07 -10.31 5.27
C THR A 169 0.66 -11.42 4.40
N PHE A 170 0.01 -12.58 4.36
CA PHE A 170 0.48 -13.71 3.56
C PHE A 170 0.53 -13.36 2.08
N TYR A 171 -0.52 -12.72 1.55
CA TYR A 171 -0.49 -12.32 0.15
C TYR A 171 0.60 -11.28 -0.13
N THR A 172 0.86 -10.35 0.79
CA THR A 172 1.90 -9.34 0.58
C THR A 172 3.29 -9.96 0.58
N VAL A 173 3.59 -10.89 1.49
CA VAL A 173 4.86 -11.64 1.51
C VAL A 173 4.99 -12.47 0.24
N PHE A 174 3.94 -13.17 -0.17
CA PHE A 174 3.93 -13.96 -1.40
C PHE A 174 4.20 -13.07 -2.63
N ASP A 175 3.39 -12.03 -2.85
CA ASP A 175 3.45 -11.22 -4.05
C ASP A 175 4.68 -10.32 -4.18
N GLN A 176 5.23 -9.85 -3.05
CA GLN A 176 6.36 -8.92 -3.07
C GLN A 176 7.72 -9.61 -2.89
N GLN A 177 7.78 -10.75 -2.19
CA GLN A 177 9.04 -11.38 -1.84
C GLN A 177 9.28 -12.70 -2.59
N MET A 178 8.24 -13.51 -2.81
CA MET A 178 8.38 -14.85 -3.38
C MET A 178 8.03 -14.90 -4.86
N PHE A 179 6.87 -14.39 -5.24
CA PHE A 179 6.32 -14.54 -6.59
C PHE A 179 7.21 -13.97 -7.70
N PRO A 180 7.87 -12.79 -7.57
CA PRO A 180 8.72 -12.26 -8.64
C PRO A 180 9.87 -13.20 -9.01
N ASN A 181 10.53 -13.78 -8.00
CA ASN A 181 11.64 -14.71 -8.20
C ASN A 181 11.16 -16.04 -8.77
N TYR A 182 10.08 -16.59 -8.22
CA TYR A 182 9.43 -17.80 -8.75
C TYR A 182 9.02 -17.61 -10.21
N TYR A 183 8.34 -16.50 -10.53
CA TYR A 183 7.90 -16.26 -11.89
C TYR A 183 9.09 -16.12 -12.87
N ALA A 184 10.15 -15.42 -12.46
CA ALA A 184 11.35 -15.29 -13.27
C ALA A 184 12.04 -16.63 -13.53
N SER A 185 11.98 -17.58 -12.57
CA SER A 185 12.56 -18.92 -12.71
C SER A 185 11.85 -19.81 -13.73
N LEU A 186 10.62 -19.47 -14.14
CA LEU A 186 9.87 -20.19 -15.17
C LEU A 186 10.36 -19.91 -16.61
N PHE A 187 11.25 -18.96 -16.78
CA PHE A 187 11.76 -18.55 -18.09
C PHE A 187 13.20 -19.05 -18.31
N PRO A 188 13.63 -19.15 -19.58
CA PRO A 188 15.00 -19.59 -19.91
C PRO A 188 16.10 -18.72 -19.33
N THR A 189 15.84 -17.42 -19.15
CA THR A 189 16.75 -16.48 -18.49
C THR A 189 15.97 -15.58 -17.52
N THR A 190 16.62 -15.25 -16.40
CA THR A 190 16.03 -14.36 -15.37
C THR A 190 15.71 -12.97 -15.93
N GLU A 191 16.47 -12.50 -16.92
CA GLU A 191 16.25 -11.22 -17.58
C GLU A 191 14.91 -11.17 -18.32
N ILE A 192 14.63 -12.22 -19.12
CA ILE A 192 13.34 -12.37 -19.83
C ILE A 192 12.21 -12.48 -18.81
N GLY A 193 12.40 -13.27 -17.76
CA GLY A 193 11.42 -13.45 -16.70
C GLY A 193 11.07 -12.14 -16.00
N ASN A 194 12.07 -11.36 -15.61
CA ASN A 194 11.89 -10.06 -14.95
C ASN A 194 11.20 -9.03 -15.87
N ALA A 195 11.58 -8.96 -17.15
CA ALA A 195 10.95 -8.07 -18.12
C ALA A 195 9.47 -8.44 -18.33
N THR A 196 9.17 -9.74 -18.45
CA THR A 196 7.79 -10.24 -18.60
C THR A 196 6.98 -9.99 -17.34
N TYR A 197 7.58 -10.21 -16.16
CA TYR A 197 6.93 -9.90 -14.89
C TYR A 197 6.57 -8.41 -14.77
N GLY A 198 7.47 -7.51 -15.13
CA GLY A 198 7.20 -6.06 -15.10
C GLY A 198 5.99 -5.68 -15.97
N THR A 199 5.92 -6.23 -17.19
CA THR A 199 4.78 -6.01 -18.09
C THR A 199 3.50 -6.61 -17.54
N LEU A 200 3.54 -7.85 -17.06
CA LEU A 200 2.40 -8.54 -16.45
C LEU A 200 1.87 -7.77 -15.22
N ASN A 201 2.77 -7.33 -14.36
CA ASN A 201 2.40 -6.58 -13.16
C ASN A 201 1.75 -5.23 -13.50
N SER A 202 2.27 -4.52 -14.50
CA SER A 202 1.67 -3.27 -14.97
C SER A 202 0.27 -3.48 -15.54
N PHE A 203 0.09 -4.53 -16.34
CA PHE A 203 -1.23 -4.90 -16.87
C PHE A 203 -2.21 -5.31 -15.77
N GLN A 204 -1.76 -6.08 -14.80
CA GLN A 204 -2.54 -6.48 -13.64
C GLN A 204 -3.02 -5.25 -12.83
N VAL A 205 -2.14 -4.25 -12.60
CA VAL A 205 -2.52 -3.04 -11.85
C VAL A 205 -3.48 -2.16 -12.67
N PHE A 206 -3.37 -2.16 -13.99
CA PHE A 206 -4.37 -1.50 -14.84
C PHE A 206 -5.76 -2.15 -14.69
N LEU A 207 -5.84 -3.49 -14.69
CA LEU A 207 -7.08 -4.20 -14.42
C LEU A 207 -7.60 -3.95 -12.99
N GLU A 208 -6.71 -3.87 -12.00
CA GLU A 208 -7.05 -3.51 -10.62
C GLU A 208 -7.73 -2.14 -10.56
N SER A 209 -7.22 -1.17 -11.30
CA SER A 209 -7.84 0.17 -11.40
C SER A 209 -9.30 0.09 -11.88
N ALA A 210 -9.58 -0.73 -12.89
CA ALA A 210 -10.95 -0.96 -13.37
C ALA A 210 -11.81 -1.66 -12.31
N MET A 211 -11.25 -2.66 -11.63
CA MET A 211 -11.95 -3.41 -10.57
C MET A 211 -12.25 -2.55 -9.33
N MET A 212 -11.46 -1.52 -9.03
CA MET A 212 -11.77 -0.54 -7.99
C MET A 212 -13.11 0.18 -8.24
N GLY A 213 -13.50 0.36 -9.51
CA GLY A 213 -14.82 0.89 -9.88
C GLY A 213 -15.96 -0.14 -9.78
N VAL A 214 -15.66 -1.42 -10.00
CA VAL A 214 -16.65 -2.51 -10.04
C VAL A 214 -16.98 -3.05 -8.64
N VAL A 215 -15.98 -3.18 -7.78
CA VAL A 215 -16.15 -3.77 -6.43
C VAL A 215 -17.19 -3.06 -5.56
N PRO A 216 -17.37 -1.72 -5.57
CA PRO A 216 -18.47 -1.08 -4.86
C PRO A 216 -19.86 -1.59 -5.29
N ILE A 217 -20.04 -1.94 -6.57
CA ILE A 217 -21.29 -2.49 -7.09
C ILE A 217 -21.50 -3.91 -6.55
N ILE A 218 -20.45 -4.73 -6.55
CA ILE A 218 -20.46 -6.08 -5.96
C ILE A 218 -20.80 -5.99 -4.48
N MET A 219 -20.11 -5.11 -3.75
CA MET A 219 -20.29 -4.91 -2.31
C MET A 219 -21.72 -4.46 -1.94
N LYS A 220 -22.38 -3.64 -2.79
CA LYS A 220 -23.79 -3.28 -2.60
C LYS A 220 -24.74 -4.49 -2.72
N LYS A 221 -24.38 -5.49 -3.54
CA LYS A 221 -25.22 -6.69 -3.77
C LYS A 221 -25.02 -7.77 -2.71
N ILE A 222 -23.77 -8.09 -2.36
CA ILE A 222 -23.45 -9.22 -1.48
C ILE A 222 -23.09 -8.81 -0.05
N GLY A 223 -22.91 -7.51 0.19
CA GLY A 223 -22.53 -6.95 1.49
C GLY A 223 -21.02 -6.96 1.75
N VAL A 224 -20.60 -6.18 2.74
CA VAL A 224 -19.18 -5.96 3.08
C VAL A 224 -18.48 -7.24 3.52
N ARG A 225 -19.12 -8.01 4.44
CA ARG A 225 -18.57 -9.27 4.96
C ARG A 225 -18.30 -10.29 3.84
N ASN A 226 -19.30 -10.51 2.98
CA ASN A 226 -19.17 -11.49 1.92
C ASN A 226 -18.16 -11.05 0.85
N SER A 227 -18.01 -9.75 0.64
CA SER A 227 -16.95 -9.22 -0.24
C SER A 227 -15.54 -9.49 0.30
N LEU A 228 -15.32 -9.34 1.61
CA LEU A 228 -14.06 -9.72 2.26
C LEU A 228 -13.78 -11.21 2.15
N LEU A 229 -14.79 -12.06 2.41
CA LEU A 229 -14.66 -13.51 2.28
C LEU A 229 -14.38 -13.92 0.83
N LEU A 230 -15.03 -13.29 -0.14
CA LEU A 230 -14.77 -13.52 -1.56
C LEU A 230 -13.32 -13.15 -1.92
N GLY A 231 -12.85 -11.99 -1.45
CA GLY A 231 -11.44 -11.59 -1.63
C GLY A 231 -10.47 -12.61 -1.06
N ALA A 232 -10.70 -13.08 0.17
CA ALA A 232 -9.89 -14.14 0.79
C ALA A 232 -9.92 -15.43 -0.03
N THR A 233 -11.10 -15.85 -0.51
CA THR A 233 -11.24 -17.08 -1.32
C THR A 233 -10.46 -16.95 -2.64
N VAL A 234 -10.58 -15.82 -3.33
CA VAL A 234 -9.81 -15.57 -4.57
C VAL A 234 -8.31 -15.60 -4.30
N MET A 235 -7.85 -15.00 -3.19
CA MET A 235 -6.46 -15.00 -2.80
C MET A 235 -5.93 -16.42 -2.55
N PHE A 236 -6.60 -17.21 -1.72
CA PHE A 236 -6.18 -18.59 -1.44
C PHE A 236 -6.16 -19.44 -2.71
N ALA A 237 -7.20 -19.34 -3.54
CA ALA A 237 -7.25 -20.05 -4.82
C ALA A 237 -6.08 -19.65 -5.73
N ARG A 238 -5.79 -18.35 -5.84
CA ARG A 238 -4.69 -17.83 -6.66
C ARG A 238 -3.33 -18.32 -6.19
N ILE A 239 -3.02 -18.19 -4.91
CA ILE A 239 -1.73 -18.62 -4.35
C ILE A 239 -1.56 -20.13 -4.55
N GLY A 240 -2.55 -20.95 -4.19
CA GLY A 240 -2.50 -22.38 -4.38
C GLY A 240 -2.37 -22.79 -5.86
N LEU A 241 -3.08 -22.13 -6.77
CA LEU A 241 -2.96 -22.40 -8.22
C LEU A 241 -1.56 -22.07 -8.76
N CYS A 242 -0.87 -21.06 -8.21
CA CYS A 242 0.54 -20.80 -8.55
C CYS A 242 1.46 -21.98 -8.18
N GLY A 243 1.13 -22.74 -7.13
CA GLY A 243 1.85 -23.96 -6.77
C GLY A 243 1.56 -25.15 -7.71
N VAL A 244 0.36 -25.17 -8.32
CA VAL A 244 -0.06 -26.26 -9.23
C VAL A 244 0.50 -26.08 -10.63
N PHE A 245 0.37 -24.88 -11.22
CA PHE A 245 0.82 -24.61 -12.58
C PHE A 245 2.33 -24.43 -12.68
N HIS A 246 2.90 -24.79 -13.83
CA HIS A 246 4.34 -24.82 -14.07
C HIS A 246 4.76 -24.05 -15.32
N ASP A 247 3.81 -23.67 -16.12
CA ASP A 247 4.08 -22.92 -17.35
C ASP A 247 3.84 -21.41 -17.15
N PRO A 248 4.67 -20.57 -17.76
CA PRO A 248 4.59 -19.12 -17.61
C PRO A 248 3.21 -18.53 -17.96
N VAL A 249 2.53 -19.13 -18.95
CA VAL A 249 1.23 -18.62 -19.45
C VAL A 249 0.15 -18.84 -18.39
N SER A 250 0.00 -20.06 -17.87
CA SER A 250 -1.00 -20.39 -16.86
C SER A 250 -0.76 -19.61 -15.58
N VAL A 251 0.51 -19.49 -15.14
CA VAL A 251 0.87 -18.69 -13.95
C VAL A 251 0.57 -17.20 -14.17
N SER A 252 0.78 -16.67 -15.40
CA SER A 252 0.39 -15.30 -15.73
C SER A 252 -1.11 -15.06 -15.63
N ILE A 253 -1.92 -15.99 -16.15
CA ILE A 253 -3.39 -15.90 -16.05
C ILE A 253 -3.82 -15.93 -14.58
N VAL A 254 -3.26 -16.82 -13.78
CA VAL A 254 -3.54 -16.91 -12.34
C VAL A 254 -3.13 -15.62 -11.63
N LYS A 255 -1.99 -15.02 -11.97
CA LYS A 255 -1.54 -13.74 -11.40
C LYS A 255 -2.54 -12.60 -11.65
N LEU A 256 -3.24 -12.59 -12.77
CA LEU A 256 -4.23 -11.55 -13.07
C LEU A 256 -5.41 -11.53 -12.10
N PHE A 257 -5.73 -12.64 -11.41
CA PHE A 257 -6.75 -12.63 -10.34
C PHE A 257 -6.38 -11.72 -9.16
N HIS A 258 -5.11 -11.36 -9.01
CA HIS A 258 -4.68 -10.35 -8.05
C HIS A 258 -5.38 -8.99 -8.23
N SER A 259 -5.71 -8.63 -9.48
CA SER A 259 -6.46 -7.42 -9.78
C SER A 259 -7.86 -7.38 -9.17
N ILE A 260 -8.43 -8.53 -8.85
CA ILE A 260 -9.76 -8.68 -8.23
C ILE A 260 -9.64 -8.69 -6.71
N GLU A 261 -8.65 -9.41 -6.17
CA GLU A 261 -8.53 -9.59 -4.71
C GLU A 261 -8.16 -8.31 -3.97
N VAL A 262 -7.23 -7.49 -4.52
CA VAL A 262 -6.82 -6.24 -3.85
C VAL A 262 -7.99 -5.29 -3.62
N PRO A 263 -8.83 -4.96 -4.63
CA PRO A 263 -10.02 -4.16 -4.40
C PRO A 263 -11.02 -4.80 -3.44
N LEU A 264 -11.17 -6.14 -3.45
CA LEU A 264 -12.04 -6.88 -2.54
C LEU A 264 -11.53 -6.93 -1.10
N PHE A 265 -10.26 -6.63 -0.84
CA PHE A 265 -9.74 -6.40 0.52
C PHE A 265 -9.84 -4.94 0.92
N CYS A 266 -9.31 -4.06 0.10
CA CYS A 266 -9.14 -2.64 0.41
C CYS A 266 -10.49 -1.93 0.64
N LEU A 267 -11.41 -2.02 -0.35
CA LEU A 267 -12.66 -1.26 -0.29
C LEU A 267 -13.64 -1.77 0.78
N PRO A 268 -13.87 -3.09 0.93
CA PRO A 268 -14.73 -3.58 2.00
C PRO A 268 -14.12 -3.36 3.39
N ALA A 269 -12.80 -3.43 3.57
CA ALA A 269 -12.15 -3.11 4.83
C ALA A 269 -12.43 -1.65 5.25
N PHE A 270 -12.25 -0.70 4.34
CA PHE A 270 -12.63 0.70 4.59
C PHE A 270 -14.11 0.83 4.95
N ARG A 271 -14.98 0.19 4.18
CA ARG A 271 -16.41 0.25 4.42
C ARG A 271 -16.80 -0.38 5.77
N TYR A 272 -16.12 -1.45 6.15
CA TYR A 272 -16.31 -2.08 7.46
C TYR A 272 -16.03 -1.12 8.61
N PHE A 273 -14.91 -0.41 8.55
CA PHE A 273 -14.58 0.60 9.58
C PHE A 273 -15.60 1.75 9.61
N THR A 274 -16.08 2.19 8.46
CA THR A 274 -17.07 3.28 8.39
C THR A 274 -18.44 2.88 8.90
N LEU A 275 -18.80 1.59 8.85
CA LEU A 275 -20.10 1.10 9.31
C LEU A 275 -20.14 0.76 10.81
N HIS A 276 -19.02 0.33 11.37
CA HIS A 276 -18.99 -0.21 12.74
C HIS A 276 -18.38 0.74 13.77
N PHE A 277 -17.74 1.82 13.32
CA PHE A 277 -17.05 2.74 14.20
C PHE A 277 -17.40 4.19 13.90
N ASP A 278 -17.24 5.05 14.92
CA ASP A 278 -17.44 6.49 14.76
C ASP A 278 -16.58 7.04 13.62
N THR A 279 -17.17 7.96 12.85
CA THR A 279 -16.53 8.64 11.72
C THR A 279 -15.20 9.30 12.07
N LYS A 280 -15.04 9.77 13.30
CA LYS A 280 -13.80 10.39 13.80
C LYS A 280 -12.67 9.37 13.95
N LEU A 281 -13.00 8.12 14.25
CA LEU A 281 -12.04 7.05 14.54
C LEU A 281 -11.76 6.13 13.35
N SER A 282 -12.66 6.08 12.37
CA SER A 282 -12.59 5.09 11.27
C SER A 282 -11.30 5.17 10.43
N ALA A 283 -10.78 6.37 10.13
CA ALA A 283 -9.52 6.51 9.42
C ALA A 283 -8.32 6.05 10.27
N THR A 284 -8.32 6.35 11.57
CA THR A 284 -7.29 5.86 12.50
C THR A 284 -7.35 4.35 12.62
N LEU A 285 -8.56 3.79 12.69
CA LEU A 285 -8.78 2.35 12.77
C LEU A 285 -8.35 1.61 11.52
N TYR A 286 -8.60 2.19 10.34
CA TYR A 286 -8.08 1.63 9.09
C TYR A 286 -6.55 1.62 9.10
N MET A 287 -5.91 2.70 9.51
CA MET A 287 -4.45 2.75 9.61
C MET A 287 -3.91 1.72 10.61
N VAL A 288 -4.51 1.60 11.79
CA VAL A 288 -4.05 0.66 12.83
C VAL A 288 -4.48 -0.76 12.50
N GLY A 289 -5.74 -0.98 12.19
CA GLY A 289 -6.31 -2.32 12.01
C GLY A 289 -5.99 -2.97 10.67
N PHE A 290 -5.66 -2.18 9.66
CA PHE A 290 -5.28 -2.69 8.34
C PHE A 290 -3.80 -2.47 8.05
N GLN A 291 -3.35 -1.21 7.97
CA GLN A 291 -1.98 -0.90 7.54
C GLN A 291 -0.92 -1.36 8.55
N ILE A 292 -1.03 -0.94 9.82
CA ILE A 292 -0.04 -1.32 10.83
C ILE A 292 -0.08 -2.82 11.11
N ALA A 293 -1.27 -3.42 11.20
CA ALA A 293 -1.41 -4.86 11.39
C ALA A 293 -0.74 -5.65 10.26
N SER A 294 -0.92 -5.24 9.00
CA SER A 294 -0.26 -5.85 7.86
C SER A 294 1.26 -5.72 7.91
N GLN A 295 1.79 -4.54 8.26
CA GLN A 295 3.24 -4.32 8.37
C GLN A 295 3.86 -5.14 9.51
N VAL A 296 3.21 -5.18 10.68
CA VAL A 296 3.65 -6.02 11.80
C VAL A 296 3.61 -7.50 11.40
N GLY A 297 2.56 -7.92 10.72
CA GLY A 297 2.47 -9.27 10.17
C GLY A 297 3.62 -9.61 9.22
N GLN A 298 3.96 -8.71 8.31
CA GLN A 298 5.10 -8.91 7.41
C GLN A 298 6.41 -9.11 8.17
N VAL A 299 6.68 -8.29 9.19
CA VAL A 299 7.89 -8.44 10.03
C VAL A 299 7.92 -9.82 10.72
N ILE A 300 6.78 -10.27 11.24
CA ILE A 300 6.69 -11.56 11.95
C ILE A 300 6.80 -12.75 10.98
N PHE A 301 6.11 -12.71 9.85
CA PHE A 301 5.97 -13.87 8.97
C PHE A 301 7.00 -13.95 7.84
N SER A 302 7.66 -12.85 7.43
CA SER A 302 8.64 -12.89 6.33
C SER A 302 9.80 -13.85 6.60
N THR A 303 10.37 -13.83 7.81
CA THR A 303 11.48 -14.71 8.16
C THR A 303 11.08 -16.19 8.21
N PRO A 304 10.00 -16.60 8.91
CA PRO A 304 9.54 -18.00 8.88
C PRO A 304 9.14 -18.47 7.48
N MET A 305 8.48 -17.64 6.68
CA MET A 305 8.11 -18.01 5.31
C MET A 305 9.35 -18.13 4.41
N GLY A 306 10.34 -17.24 4.57
CA GLY A 306 11.61 -17.35 3.87
C GLY A 306 12.36 -18.65 4.25
N ALA A 307 12.42 -18.98 5.52
CA ALA A 307 13.05 -20.24 5.98
C ALA A 307 12.29 -21.48 5.46
N LEU A 308 10.96 -21.43 5.37
CA LEU A 308 10.16 -22.49 4.79
C LEU A 308 10.45 -22.63 3.29
N HIS A 309 10.52 -21.52 2.57
CA HIS A 309 10.90 -21.47 1.16
C HIS A 309 12.29 -22.05 0.90
N ASP A 310 13.28 -21.69 1.73
CA ASP A 310 14.65 -22.21 1.61
C ASP A 310 14.72 -23.72 1.87
N ALA A 311 13.86 -24.24 2.76
CA ALA A 311 13.82 -25.66 3.10
C ALA A 311 13.05 -26.53 2.09
N MET A 312 11.94 -26.01 1.52
CA MET A 312 11.00 -26.79 0.73
C MET A 312 10.94 -26.35 -0.76
N GLY A 313 11.51 -25.18 -1.10
CA GLY A 313 11.42 -24.57 -2.42
C GLY A 313 10.12 -23.78 -2.63
N ASP A 314 10.00 -23.13 -3.81
CA ASP A 314 8.89 -22.23 -4.13
C ASP A 314 7.52 -22.90 -3.97
N ARG A 315 7.31 -23.99 -4.66
CA ARG A 315 5.98 -24.58 -4.86
C ARG A 315 5.34 -25.19 -3.62
N PRO A 316 6.03 -26.00 -2.82
CA PRO A 316 5.46 -26.51 -1.57
C PRO A 316 5.13 -25.40 -0.57
N THR A 317 5.84 -24.27 -0.64
CA THR A 317 5.59 -23.12 0.23
C THR A 317 4.28 -22.39 -0.12
N PHE A 318 3.72 -22.60 -1.32
CA PHE A 318 2.47 -21.97 -1.76
C PHE A 318 1.21 -22.74 -1.31
N PHE A 319 1.36 -23.91 -0.73
CA PHE A 319 0.30 -24.72 -0.13
C PHE A 319 0.27 -24.60 1.40
#